data_560665bf98a1a1d7387bec64bc270bd5
#
_entry.id   560665bf98a1a1d7387bec64bc270bd5
#
_cell.length_a   1.000
_cell.length_b   1.000
_cell.length_c   1.000
_cell.angle_alpha   90.00
_cell.angle_beta   90.00
_cell.angle_gamma   90.00
#
_symmetry.space_group_name_H-M   'P 1'
#
loop_
_entity.id
_entity.type
_entity.pdbx_description
1 polymer ?
#
loop_
_entity_poly.entity_id
_entity_poly.type
_entity_poly.pdbx_seq_one_letter_code
_entity_poly.pdbx_strand_id
1 'polypeptide(L)'
;PWLIAVGAACVAGAWLYTGGSKPYGYSGLGEAAVFVFFGLVAVLGTQYTQAVRIDWVGLVLAVAVGALSSSVLVANNLRDIPTDTQSGKITLAVRLGDRRTRLLYHTLLSVPALLTLVLMLATPWCAAGLVAAPLALR
;
A
#
# COMPACT_ATOMS: atom_id res chain seq x y z
N PRO A 1 24.80 3.90 -8.56
CA PRO A 1 25.06 2.61 -7.90
C PRO A 1 24.00 2.25 -6.87
N TRP A 2 23.51 3.21 -6.03
CA TRP A 2 22.54 2.91 -4.97
C TRP A 2 21.15 2.48 -5.49
N LEU A 3 20.70 2.97 -6.67
CA LEU A 3 19.46 2.52 -7.32
C LEU A 3 19.51 1.03 -7.66
N ILE A 4 20.68 0.50 -8.00
CA ILE A 4 20.87 -0.94 -8.24
C ILE A 4 20.62 -1.72 -6.95
N ALA A 5 21.13 -1.21 -5.81
CA ALA A 5 20.90 -1.83 -4.51
C ALA A 5 19.40 -1.81 -4.14
N VAL A 6 18.68 -0.70 -4.40
CA VAL A 6 17.22 -0.63 -4.21
C VAL A 6 16.52 -1.63 -5.11
N GLY A 7 16.88 -1.72 -6.40
CA GLY A 7 16.32 -2.69 -7.32
C GLY A 7 16.55 -4.13 -6.86
N ALA A 8 17.76 -4.47 -6.41
CA ALA A 8 18.07 -5.78 -5.85
C ALA A 8 17.23 -6.08 -4.59
N ALA A 9 17.05 -5.10 -3.71
CA ALA A 9 16.19 -5.25 -2.53
C ALA A 9 14.70 -5.46 -2.91
N CYS A 10 14.22 -4.79 -3.96
CA CYS A 10 12.87 -5.01 -4.48
C CYS A 10 12.70 -6.44 -5.04
N VAL A 11 13.67 -6.94 -5.80
CA VAL A 11 13.64 -8.30 -6.33
C VAL A 11 13.69 -9.33 -5.19
N ALA A 12 14.57 -9.12 -4.21
CA ALA A 12 14.64 -9.99 -3.02
C ALA A 12 13.32 -9.94 -2.23
N GLY A 13 12.75 -8.75 -2.03
CA GLY A 13 11.44 -8.56 -1.39
C GLY A 13 10.32 -9.30 -2.11
N ALA A 14 10.27 -9.21 -3.45
CA ALA A 14 9.28 -9.92 -4.26
C ALA A 14 9.46 -11.45 -4.17
N TRP A 15 10.70 -11.94 -4.21
CA TRP A 15 10.99 -13.37 -4.07
C TRP A 15 10.57 -13.90 -2.70
N LEU A 16 10.96 -13.22 -1.62
CA LEU A 16 10.67 -13.65 -0.25
C LEU A 16 9.18 -13.44 0.15
N TYR A 17 8.41 -12.71 -0.66
CA TYR A 17 6.99 -12.50 -0.41
C TYR A 17 6.19 -13.81 -0.44
N THR A 18 6.46 -14.67 -1.44
CA THR A 18 5.80 -15.99 -1.61
C THR A 18 6.78 -17.16 -1.59
N GLY A 19 8.07 -16.90 -1.77
CA GLY A 19 9.13 -17.90 -1.85
C GLY A 19 9.81 -18.18 -0.50
N GLY A 20 10.57 -19.29 -0.48
CA GLY A 20 11.30 -19.71 0.72
C GLY A 20 10.46 -20.55 1.69
N SER A 21 11.08 -20.96 2.79
CA SER A 21 10.44 -21.81 3.80
C SER A 21 9.45 -21.06 4.72
N LYS A 22 9.56 -19.74 4.80
CA LYS A 22 8.69 -18.86 5.61
C LYS A 22 8.38 -17.56 4.86
N PRO A 23 7.47 -17.58 3.85
CA PRO A 23 7.13 -16.39 3.09
C PRO A 23 6.51 -15.32 3.99
N TYR A 24 7.04 -14.10 3.95
CA TYR A 24 6.52 -13.04 4.82
C TYR A 24 5.12 -12.56 4.41
N GLY A 25 4.73 -12.72 3.15
CA GLY A 25 3.36 -12.46 2.69
C GLY A 25 2.32 -13.36 3.37
N TYR A 26 2.74 -14.55 3.84
CA TYR A 26 1.88 -15.50 4.57
C TYR A 26 1.96 -15.32 6.09
N SER A 27 2.70 -14.33 6.55
CA SER A 27 2.94 -14.07 7.97
C SER A 27 2.27 -12.78 8.47
N GLY A 28 1.31 -12.23 7.70
CA GLY A 28 0.59 -11.01 8.05
C GLY A 28 1.38 -9.71 7.82
N LEU A 29 2.47 -9.76 7.04
CA LEU A 29 3.29 -8.59 6.69
C LEU A 29 3.05 -8.12 5.24
N GLY A 30 2.08 -8.72 4.54
CA GLY A 30 1.80 -8.42 3.14
C GLY A 30 1.41 -6.96 2.90
N GLU A 31 0.52 -6.44 3.72
CA GLU A 31 0.01 -5.06 3.61
C GLU A 31 1.12 -4.03 3.86
N ALA A 32 1.98 -4.28 4.85
CA ALA A 32 3.13 -3.41 5.13
C ALA A 32 4.13 -3.44 3.96
N ALA A 33 4.40 -4.61 3.39
CA ALA A 33 5.27 -4.75 2.23
C ALA A 33 4.71 -4.01 1.00
N VAL A 34 3.41 -4.18 0.71
CA VAL A 34 2.75 -3.46 -0.39
C VAL A 34 2.84 -1.95 -0.16
N PHE A 35 2.58 -1.46 1.06
CA PHE A 35 2.72 -0.05 1.40
C PHE A 35 4.14 0.47 1.11
N VAL A 36 5.16 -0.25 1.55
CA VAL A 36 6.56 0.17 1.37
C VAL A 36 6.96 0.11 -0.11
N PHE A 37 6.74 -1.02 -0.79
CA PHE A 37 7.26 -1.19 -2.15
C PHE A 37 6.45 -0.42 -3.20
N PHE A 38 5.12 -0.43 -3.13
CA PHE A 38 4.27 0.26 -4.12
C PHE A 38 3.99 1.72 -3.75
N GLY A 39 4.01 2.06 -2.47
CA GLY A 39 3.90 3.44 -2.00
C GLY A 39 5.27 4.12 -1.97
N LEU A 40 6.07 3.83 -0.93
CA LEU A 40 7.27 4.60 -0.67
C LEU A 40 8.34 4.41 -1.77
N VAL A 41 8.73 3.17 -2.05
CA VAL A 41 9.83 2.89 -2.98
C VAL A 41 9.46 3.28 -4.41
N ALA A 42 8.27 2.89 -4.89
CA ALA A 42 7.87 3.19 -6.26
C ALA A 42 7.66 4.68 -6.50
N VAL A 43 6.90 5.36 -5.64
CA VAL A 43 6.59 6.80 -5.85
C VAL A 43 7.81 7.68 -5.62
N LEU A 44 8.51 7.51 -4.49
CA LEU A 44 9.69 8.32 -4.21
C LEU A 44 10.87 7.99 -5.13
N GLY A 45 11.02 6.72 -5.50
CA GLY A 45 12.00 6.29 -6.49
C GLY A 45 11.74 6.91 -7.86
N THR A 46 10.50 6.94 -8.31
CA THR A 46 10.10 7.61 -9.55
C THR A 46 10.36 9.12 -9.47
N GLN A 47 9.94 9.78 -8.39
CA GLN A 47 10.21 11.20 -8.19
C GLN A 47 11.72 11.50 -8.23
N TYR A 48 12.52 10.70 -7.51
CA TYR A 48 13.95 10.90 -7.48
C TYR A 48 14.61 10.71 -8.86
N THR A 49 14.21 9.69 -9.60
CA THR A 49 14.79 9.43 -10.94
C THR A 49 14.42 10.50 -11.97
N GLN A 50 13.28 11.15 -11.81
CA GLN A 50 12.81 12.20 -12.73
C GLN A 50 13.30 13.60 -12.31
N ALA A 51 13.26 13.92 -11.01
CA ALA A 51 13.50 15.26 -10.49
C ALA A 51 14.82 15.40 -9.71
N VAL A 52 15.55 14.31 -9.48
CA VAL A 52 16.79 14.23 -8.66
C VAL A 52 16.60 14.80 -7.25
N ARG A 53 15.35 14.85 -6.77
CA ARG A 53 14.98 15.32 -5.44
C ARG A 53 13.76 14.57 -4.92
N ILE A 54 13.62 14.56 -3.60
CA ILE A 54 12.41 14.12 -2.90
C ILE A 54 11.90 15.33 -2.11
N ASP A 55 10.60 15.61 -2.20
CA ASP A 55 9.95 16.69 -1.46
C ASP A 55 8.74 16.17 -0.69
N TRP A 56 8.12 17.07 0.09
CA TRP A 56 6.97 16.71 0.92
C TRP A 56 5.73 16.28 0.11
N VAL A 57 5.56 16.83 -1.11
CA VAL A 57 4.45 16.46 -2.01
C VAL A 57 4.59 15.01 -2.43
N GLY A 58 5.81 14.61 -2.85
CA GLY A 58 6.12 13.23 -3.19
C GLY A 58 5.92 12.28 -2.01
N LEU A 59 6.29 12.70 -0.79
CA LEU A 59 6.08 11.88 0.40
C LEU A 59 4.58 11.67 0.69
N VAL A 60 3.76 12.73 0.60
CA VAL A 60 2.31 12.65 0.80
C VAL A 60 1.67 11.74 -0.26
N LEU A 61 2.08 11.89 -1.53
CA LEU A 61 1.63 11.01 -2.61
C LEU A 61 2.05 9.56 -2.39
N ALA A 62 3.27 9.31 -1.93
CA ALA A 62 3.76 7.96 -1.63
C ALA A 62 2.91 7.28 -0.55
N VAL A 63 2.54 8.01 0.50
CA VAL A 63 1.64 7.50 1.55
C VAL A 63 0.24 7.22 1.00
N ALA A 64 -0.31 8.13 0.17
CA ALA A 64 -1.62 7.96 -0.43
C ALA A 64 -1.69 6.74 -1.36
N VAL A 65 -0.70 6.58 -2.25
CA VAL A 65 -0.61 5.44 -3.16
C VAL A 65 -0.36 4.13 -2.40
N GLY A 66 0.50 4.17 -1.37
CA GLY A 66 0.75 3.02 -0.50
C GLY A 66 -0.52 2.55 0.22
N ALA A 67 -1.32 3.48 0.74
CA ALA A 67 -2.60 3.17 1.38
C ALA A 67 -3.60 2.55 0.40
N LEU A 68 -3.74 3.12 -0.82
CA LEU A 68 -4.60 2.55 -1.87
C LEU A 68 -4.14 1.15 -2.28
N SER A 69 -2.86 0.96 -2.53
CA SER A 69 -2.31 -0.34 -2.92
C SER A 69 -2.53 -1.39 -1.82
N SER A 70 -2.32 -1.01 -0.56
CA SER A 70 -2.58 -1.88 0.59
C SER A 70 -4.08 -2.20 0.74
N SER A 71 -4.98 -1.24 0.45
CA SER A 71 -6.42 -1.49 0.53
C SER A 71 -6.88 -2.57 -0.45
N VAL A 72 -6.31 -2.60 -1.65
CA VAL A 72 -6.58 -3.66 -2.64
C VAL A 72 -6.17 -5.03 -2.09
N LEU A 73 -4.99 -5.14 -1.47
CA LEU A 73 -4.55 -6.38 -0.84
C LEU A 73 -5.44 -6.76 0.34
N VAL A 74 -5.84 -5.79 1.18
CA VAL A 74 -6.76 -6.02 2.30
C VAL A 74 -8.11 -6.54 1.81
N ALA A 75 -8.66 -6.00 0.72
CA ALA A 75 -9.91 -6.47 0.13
C ALA A 75 -9.81 -7.94 -0.35
N ASN A 76 -8.71 -8.29 -1.02
CA ASN A 76 -8.45 -9.65 -1.44
C ASN A 76 -8.32 -10.60 -0.24
N ASN A 77 -7.49 -10.24 0.74
CA ASN A 77 -7.27 -11.05 1.93
C ASN A 77 -8.55 -11.16 2.79
N LEU A 78 -9.42 -10.14 2.80
CA LEU A 78 -10.73 -10.19 3.48
C LEU A 78 -11.64 -11.25 2.86
N ARG A 79 -11.71 -11.28 1.52
CA ARG A 79 -12.49 -12.30 0.78
C ARG A 79 -11.94 -13.70 1.05
N ASP A 80 -10.63 -13.83 1.16
CA ASP A 80 -9.92 -15.09 1.18
C ASP A 80 -9.70 -15.64 2.61
N ILE A 81 -10.22 -14.98 3.67
CA ILE A 81 -10.08 -15.44 5.07
C ILE A 81 -10.41 -16.94 5.25
N PRO A 82 -11.54 -17.48 4.70
CA PRO A 82 -11.89 -18.89 4.90
C PRO A 82 -10.87 -19.84 4.26
N THR A 83 -10.44 -19.56 3.03
CA THR A 83 -9.48 -20.39 2.28
C THR A 83 -8.07 -20.27 2.82
N ASP A 84 -7.64 -19.06 3.21
CA ASP A 84 -6.33 -18.82 3.81
C ASP A 84 -6.22 -19.56 5.16
N THR A 85 -7.26 -19.53 5.98
CA THR A 85 -7.31 -20.26 7.25
C THR A 85 -7.17 -21.78 7.04
N GLN A 86 -7.88 -22.34 6.05
CA GLN A 86 -7.82 -23.76 5.73
C GLN A 86 -6.45 -24.19 5.21
N SER A 87 -5.78 -23.33 4.44
CA SER A 87 -4.45 -23.61 3.87
C SER A 87 -3.29 -23.30 4.83
N GLY A 88 -3.58 -22.81 6.05
CA GLY A 88 -2.55 -22.46 7.05
C GLY A 88 -1.81 -21.14 6.72
N LYS A 89 -2.32 -20.34 5.79
CA LYS A 89 -1.77 -19.02 5.46
C LYS A 89 -2.31 -17.99 6.45
N ILE A 90 -1.44 -17.41 7.27
CA ILE A 90 -1.81 -16.50 8.36
C ILE A 90 -1.62 -15.04 7.90
N THR A 91 -2.53 -14.57 7.05
CA THR A 91 -2.55 -13.16 6.61
C THR A 91 -2.97 -12.21 7.73
N LEU A 92 -2.78 -10.91 7.55
CA LEU A 92 -3.27 -9.90 8.50
C LEU A 92 -4.80 -10.00 8.65
N ALA A 93 -5.53 -10.26 7.57
CA ALA A 93 -6.98 -10.43 7.59
C ALA A 93 -7.42 -11.64 8.42
N VAL A 94 -6.70 -12.77 8.31
CA VAL A 94 -6.95 -13.97 9.16
C VAL A 94 -6.71 -13.64 10.64
N ARG A 95 -5.67 -12.84 10.96
CA ARG A 95 -5.38 -12.44 12.35
C ARG A 95 -6.40 -11.49 12.94
N LEU A 96 -6.86 -10.52 12.15
CA LEU A 96 -7.80 -9.48 12.59
C LEU A 96 -9.25 -9.97 12.61
N GLY A 97 -9.59 -10.93 11.76
CA GLY A 97 -10.96 -11.35 11.48
C GLY A 97 -11.73 -10.33 10.62
N ASP A 98 -12.91 -10.72 10.15
CA ASP A 98 -13.71 -9.97 9.17
C ASP A 98 -13.95 -8.51 9.58
N ARG A 99 -14.50 -8.28 10.79
CA ARG A 99 -14.90 -6.94 11.24
C ARG A 99 -13.74 -5.92 11.29
N ARG A 100 -12.60 -6.32 11.85
CA ARG A 100 -11.43 -5.43 11.97
C ARG A 100 -10.75 -5.21 10.63
N THR A 101 -10.76 -6.22 9.77
CA THR A 101 -10.23 -6.11 8.41
C THR A 101 -11.05 -5.14 7.56
N ARG A 102 -12.38 -5.14 7.69
CA ARG A 102 -13.24 -4.11 7.05
C ARG A 102 -12.93 -2.71 7.56
N LEU A 103 -12.73 -2.55 8.88
CA LEU A 103 -12.34 -1.26 9.43
C LEU A 103 -11.00 -0.79 8.87
N LEU A 104 -10.00 -1.67 8.80
CA LEU A 104 -8.70 -1.38 8.18
C LEU A 104 -8.85 -0.96 6.71
N TYR A 105 -9.67 -1.68 5.94
CA TYR A 105 -9.96 -1.36 4.55
C TYR A 105 -10.51 0.06 4.40
N HIS A 106 -11.56 0.41 5.14
CA HIS A 106 -12.15 1.75 5.09
C HIS A 106 -11.17 2.84 5.55
N THR A 107 -10.35 2.55 6.56
CA THR A 107 -9.30 3.48 7.01
C THR A 107 -8.30 3.75 5.89
N LEU A 108 -7.79 2.69 5.23
CA LEU A 108 -6.84 2.82 4.13
C LEU A 108 -7.43 3.57 2.93
N LEU A 109 -8.71 3.40 2.63
CA LEU A 109 -9.40 4.17 1.57
C LEU A 109 -9.61 5.63 1.94
N SER A 110 -9.78 5.94 3.23
CA SER A 110 -9.98 7.32 3.70
C SER A 110 -8.69 8.14 3.67
N VAL A 111 -7.53 7.50 3.87
CA VAL A 111 -6.22 8.18 3.90
C VAL A 111 -5.94 9.00 2.63
N PRO A 112 -6.09 8.50 1.41
CA PRO A 112 -5.86 9.28 0.20
C PRO A 112 -6.77 10.50 0.08
N ALA A 113 -8.04 10.38 0.47
CA ALA A 113 -8.98 11.50 0.45
C ALA A 113 -8.54 12.62 1.40
N LEU A 114 -8.15 12.26 2.64
CA LEU A 114 -7.62 13.21 3.62
C LEU A 114 -6.31 13.86 3.14
N LEU A 115 -5.40 13.07 2.57
CA LEU A 115 -4.12 13.57 2.07
C LEU A 115 -4.31 14.45 0.82
N THR A 116 -5.36 14.24 0.03
CA THR A 116 -5.71 15.14 -1.08
C THR A 116 -6.02 16.55 -0.57
N LEU A 117 -6.66 16.69 0.60
CA LEU A 117 -6.89 18.00 1.21
C LEU A 117 -5.56 18.70 1.57
N VAL A 118 -4.59 17.94 2.04
CA VAL A 118 -3.24 18.47 2.31
C VAL A 118 -2.55 18.88 1.02
N LEU A 119 -2.67 18.09 -0.05
CA LEU A 119 -2.08 18.38 -1.36
C LEU A 119 -2.68 19.62 -2.02
N MET A 120 -3.92 20.01 -1.69
CA MET A 120 -4.51 21.26 -2.17
C MET A 120 -3.71 22.50 -1.73
N LEU A 121 -2.90 22.39 -0.66
CA LEU A 121 -1.97 23.47 -0.26
C LEU A 121 -0.83 23.67 -1.29
N ALA A 122 -0.47 22.61 -2.01
CA ALA A 122 0.53 22.71 -3.09
C ALA A 122 -0.09 23.11 -4.41
N THR A 123 -1.27 22.55 -4.74
CA THR A 123 -2.02 22.88 -5.95
C THR A 123 -3.52 22.61 -5.78
N PRO A 124 -4.37 23.62 -6.04
CA PRO A 124 -5.84 23.48 -5.94
C PRO A 124 -6.42 22.39 -6.86
N TRP A 125 -5.75 22.09 -7.96
CA TRP A 125 -6.21 21.09 -8.93
C TRP A 125 -6.30 19.68 -8.35
N CYS A 126 -5.61 19.41 -7.24
CA CYS A 126 -5.74 18.14 -6.50
C CYS A 126 -7.18 17.89 -6.02
N ALA A 127 -8.01 18.95 -5.87
CA ALA A 127 -9.43 18.82 -5.53
C ALA A 127 -10.21 17.92 -6.50
N ALA A 128 -9.80 17.82 -7.76
CA ALA A 128 -10.42 16.94 -8.74
C ALA A 128 -10.36 15.45 -8.29
N GLY A 129 -9.36 15.06 -7.52
CA GLY A 129 -9.24 13.72 -6.96
C GLY A 129 -10.36 13.37 -5.95
N LEU A 130 -10.96 14.37 -5.30
CA LEU A 130 -12.05 14.14 -4.33
C LEU A 130 -13.35 13.69 -5.01
N VAL A 131 -13.51 13.92 -6.31
CA VAL A 131 -14.68 13.45 -7.07
C VAL A 131 -14.77 11.92 -7.06
N ALA A 132 -13.64 11.22 -6.96
CA ALA A 132 -13.60 9.76 -6.89
C ALA A 132 -13.91 9.20 -5.48
N ALA A 133 -13.80 10.00 -4.42
CA ALA A 133 -13.97 9.53 -3.04
C ALA A 133 -15.35 8.87 -2.77
N PRO A 134 -16.50 9.40 -3.23
CA PRO A 134 -17.80 8.76 -3.02
C PRO A 134 -17.92 7.40 -3.71
N LEU A 135 -17.18 7.17 -4.80
CA LEU A 135 -17.18 5.89 -5.51
C LEU A 135 -16.33 4.83 -4.77
N ALA A 136 -15.28 5.24 -4.09
CA ALA A 136 -14.40 4.36 -3.34
C ALA A 136 -15.00 3.91 -1.98
N LEU A 137 -15.96 4.66 -1.43
CA LEU A 137 -16.56 4.43 -0.11
C LEU A 137 -17.92 3.70 -0.17
N ARG A 138 -18.40 3.34 -1.37
CA ARG A 138 -19.59 2.49 -1.58
C ARG A 138 -19.25 1.02 -1.56
#